data_523846268ce67368d8806141bb34f071
#
_entry.id   523846268ce67368d8806141bb34f071
#
_cell.length_a   1.000
_cell.length_b   1.000
_cell.length_c   1.000
_cell.angle_alpha   90.00
_cell.angle_beta   90.00
_cell.angle_gamma   90.00
#
_symmetry.space_group_name_H-M   'P 1'
#
loop_
_entity.id
_entity.type
_entity.pdbx_description
1 polymer ?
#
loop_
_entity_poly.entity_id
_entity_poly.type
_entity_poly.pdbx_seq_one_letter_code
_entity_poly.pdbx_strand_id
1 'polypeptide(L)'
;MWPAPDDACQTRTSVEQRCTEEAIYERMKPFVGENAQPLPPLYGDEHIAYLRRLLQPLPAPYVTFDSNRAWMLYWIAHSLDLLRAPLRGALRARVISTLLHFQSPHGGFGGGPAQMGHLMSTYAAVCALAILGGPGGAPTGDDVRLGVHEERGGWDAIDRAAMYDWMMRLKQPDGSFLVHEQGEIDVRATYCVVAISMLLGIATDELLHNTGAFVRSCQTYEGGFAAQSAPSYTLQEHGIVPAAPVAVSYTHLTLPTKA
;
A
#
# COMPACT_ATOMS: atom_id res chain seq x y z
N MET A 1 27.10 -3.36 9.86
CA MET A 1 27.32 -2.64 11.12
C MET A 1 25.95 -2.38 11.74
N TRP A 2 25.58 -3.21 12.72
CA TRP A 2 24.50 -2.99 13.66
C TRP A 2 25.07 -3.24 15.04
N PRO A 3 24.83 -2.39 16.00
CA PRO A 3 23.52 -2.22 16.61
C PRO A 3 23.05 -0.76 16.60
N ALA A 4 21.72 -0.58 16.79
CA ALA A 4 21.16 0.70 17.13
C ALA A 4 21.84 1.28 18.38
N PRO A 5 22.00 2.61 18.49
CA PRO A 5 22.57 3.24 19.66
C PRO A 5 21.85 2.76 20.92
N ASP A 6 22.62 2.51 21.96
CA ASP A 6 22.10 2.04 23.24
C ASP A 6 21.21 3.14 23.83
N ASP A 7 19.90 2.95 23.72
CA ASP A 7 18.95 3.87 24.33
C ASP A 7 19.15 3.82 25.85
N ALA A 8 19.48 4.96 26.44
CA ALA A 8 19.67 5.10 27.87
C ALA A 8 18.39 4.74 28.70
N CYS A 9 17.26 4.60 28.02
CA CYS A 9 15.98 4.22 28.62
C CYS A 9 15.46 2.92 27.98
N GLN A 10 15.47 1.84 28.75
CA GLN A 10 14.90 0.57 28.32
C GLN A 10 13.39 0.57 28.49
N THR A 11 12.68 0.47 27.38
CA THR A 11 11.24 0.20 27.35
C THR A 11 10.98 -1.27 26.97
N ARG A 12 9.76 -1.76 27.18
CA ARG A 12 9.36 -3.10 26.72
C ARG A 12 9.60 -3.25 25.21
N THR A 13 9.26 -2.23 24.44
CA THR A 13 9.43 -2.23 22.97
C THR A 13 10.91 -2.30 22.58
N SER A 14 11.80 -1.54 23.24
CA SER A 14 13.24 -1.58 22.92
C SER A 14 13.88 -2.93 23.28
N VAL A 15 13.39 -3.61 24.32
CA VAL A 15 13.81 -4.98 24.66
C VAL A 15 13.35 -5.98 23.61
N GLU A 16 12.08 -5.93 23.18
CA GLU A 16 11.53 -6.80 22.14
C GLU A 16 12.24 -6.57 20.79
N GLN A 17 12.55 -5.32 20.45
CA GLN A 17 13.35 -4.98 19.27
C GLN A 17 14.72 -5.63 19.34
N ARG A 18 15.46 -5.46 20.43
CA ARG A 18 16.79 -6.04 20.60
C ARG A 18 16.79 -7.57 20.47
N CYS A 19 15.83 -8.23 21.10
CA CYS A 19 15.68 -9.69 20.95
C CYS A 19 15.47 -10.10 19.50
N THR A 20 14.68 -9.32 18.75
CA THR A 20 14.44 -9.57 17.31
C THR A 20 15.70 -9.35 16.48
N GLU A 21 16.42 -8.26 16.74
CA GLU A 21 17.67 -7.93 16.05
C GLU A 21 18.75 -8.99 16.31
N GLU A 22 18.90 -9.46 17.55
CA GLU A 22 19.82 -10.54 17.91
C GLU A 22 19.46 -11.84 17.18
N ALA A 23 18.18 -12.21 17.15
CA ALA A 23 17.73 -13.41 16.46
C ALA A 23 17.98 -13.35 14.95
N ILE A 24 17.82 -12.18 14.34
CA ILE A 24 18.15 -11.95 12.92
C ILE A 24 19.66 -12.03 12.70
N TYR A 25 20.43 -11.34 13.55
CA TYR A 25 21.88 -11.31 13.46
C TYR A 25 22.48 -12.72 13.52
N GLU A 26 22.08 -13.56 14.49
CA GLU A 26 22.58 -14.93 14.61
C GLU A 26 22.24 -15.78 13.37
N ARG A 27 21.09 -15.57 12.75
CA ARG A 27 20.72 -16.24 11.49
C ARG A 27 21.53 -15.76 10.28
N MET A 28 21.85 -14.46 10.24
CA MET A 28 22.61 -13.86 9.16
C MET A 28 24.12 -14.04 9.26
N LYS A 29 24.63 -14.26 10.47
CA LYS A 29 26.05 -14.39 10.78
C LYS A 29 26.84 -15.36 9.88
N PRO A 30 26.31 -16.54 9.49
CA PRO A 30 26.99 -17.42 8.55
C PRO A 30 27.19 -16.84 7.16
N PHE A 31 26.41 -15.83 6.78
CA PHE A 31 26.36 -15.24 5.43
C PHE A 31 27.02 -13.86 5.33
N VAL A 32 27.68 -13.41 6.40
CA VAL A 32 28.31 -12.08 6.47
C VAL A 32 29.78 -12.21 6.85
N GLY A 33 30.65 -11.41 6.19
CA GLY A 33 32.09 -11.38 6.48
C GLY A 33 32.95 -12.07 5.42
N GLU A 34 34.26 -12.11 5.63
CA GLU A 34 35.25 -12.64 4.69
C GLU A 34 35.11 -14.14 4.40
N ASN A 35 34.59 -14.91 5.35
CA ASN A 35 34.34 -16.36 5.22
C ASN A 35 32.83 -16.67 5.10
N ALA A 36 32.06 -15.75 4.53
CA ALA A 36 30.62 -15.90 4.41
C ALA A 36 30.24 -17.13 3.54
N GLN A 37 29.29 -17.89 4.03
CA GLN A 37 28.65 -18.94 3.23
C GLN A 37 27.79 -18.30 2.11
N PRO A 38 27.60 -18.99 0.98
CA PRO A 38 26.67 -18.51 -0.04
C PRO A 38 25.25 -18.44 0.54
N LEU A 39 24.52 -17.37 0.18
CA LEU A 39 23.10 -17.26 0.55
C LEU A 39 22.31 -18.45 -0.02
N PRO A 40 21.31 -18.95 0.73
CA PRO A 40 20.43 -20.00 0.21
C PRO A 40 19.73 -19.48 -1.07
N PRO A 41 19.49 -20.37 -2.05
CA PRO A 41 18.80 -19.99 -3.27
C PRO A 41 17.37 -19.55 -2.97
N LEU A 42 16.87 -18.61 -3.77
CA LEU A 42 15.44 -18.26 -3.74
C LEU A 42 14.64 -19.44 -4.33
N TYR A 43 13.70 -19.98 -3.58
CA TYR A 43 12.79 -21.05 -4.03
C TYR A 43 11.69 -20.47 -4.93
N GLY A 44 12.10 -19.93 -6.09
CA GLY A 44 11.22 -19.19 -6.99
C GLY A 44 10.02 -19.98 -7.49
N ASP A 45 10.22 -21.24 -7.87
CA ASP A 45 9.16 -22.11 -8.40
C ASP A 45 8.10 -22.43 -7.34
N GLU A 46 8.53 -22.69 -6.10
CA GLU A 46 7.64 -22.93 -4.97
C GLU A 46 6.82 -21.67 -4.63
N HIS A 47 7.45 -20.49 -4.67
CA HIS A 47 6.75 -19.22 -4.48
C HIS A 47 5.73 -18.99 -5.59
N ILE A 48 6.08 -19.21 -6.85
CA ILE A 48 5.15 -19.09 -7.98
C ILE A 48 3.96 -20.03 -7.82
N ALA A 49 4.23 -21.29 -7.48
CA ALA A 49 3.18 -22.29 -7.26
C ALA A 49 2.25 -21.90 -6.10
N TYR A 50 2.80 -21.40 -5.00
CA TYR A 50 2.04 -20.90 -3.86
C TYR A 50 1.15 -19.70 -4.26
N LEU A 51 1.70 -18.68 -4.91
CA LEU A 51 0.97 -17.48 -5.33
C LEU A 51 -0.18 -17.82 -6.31
N ARG A 52 0.07 -18.70 -7.27
CA ARG A 52 -0.97 -19.15 -8.22
C ARG A 52 -2.10 -19.92 -7.52
N ARG A 53 -1.79 -20.71 -6.48
CA ARG A 53 -2.79 -21.42 -5.68
C ARG A 53 -3.72 -20.44 -4.94
N LEU A 54 -3.22 -19.30 -4.48
CA LEU A 54 -4.04 -18.27 -3.82
C LEU A 54 -5.04 -17.59 -4.76
N LEU A 55 -4.93 -17.77 -6.06
CA LEU A 55 -5.92 -17.31 -7.06
C LEU A 55 -7.04 -18.35 -7.32
N GLN A 56 -7.04 -19.48 -6.64
CA GLN A 56 -8.10 -20.47 -6.64
C GLN A 56 -9.09 -20.23 -5.46
N PRO A 57 -10.20 -20.96 -5.39
CA PRO A 57 -11.07 -20.86 -4.23
C PRO A 57 -10.32 -21.01 -2.92
N LEU A 58 -10.42 -20.01 -2.06
CA LEU A 58 -9.71 -19.96 -0.80
C LEU A 58 -10.45 -20.74 0.29
N PRO A 59 -9.73 -21.42 1.22
CA PRO A 59 -10.33 -22.07 2.38
C PRO A 59 -11.08 -21.06 3.28
N ALA A 60 -12.04 -21.58 4.06
CA ALA A 60 -12.91 -20.78 4.92
C ALA A 60 -12.19 -19.77 5.85
N PRO A 61 -11.01 -20.04 6.42
CA PRO A 61 -10.30 -19.05 7.25
C PRO A 61 -9.95 -17.73 6.52
N TYR A 62 -9.88 -17.73 5.19
CA TYR A 62 -9.60 -16.52 4.40
C TYR A 62 -10.79 -15.54 4.34
N VAL A 63 -11.94 -15.87 4.91
CA VAL A 63 -13.07 -14.93 5.05
C VAL A 63 -12.65 -13.67 5.82
N THR A 64 -11.69 -13.77 6.72
CA THR A 64 -11.13 -12.62 7.44
C THR A 64 -10.46 -11.58 6.51
N PHE A 65 -10.13 -11.96 5.28
CA PHE A 65 -9.57 -11.08 4.25
C PHE A 65 -10.62 -10.51 3.31
N ASP A 66 -11.92 -10.61 3.64
CA ASP A 66 -13.00 -10.16 2.77
C ASP A 66 -12.88 -8.66 2.40
N SER A 67 -12.45 -7.82 3.32
CA SER A 67 -12.17 -6.40 3.10
C SER A 67 -10.76 -6.10 2.54
N ASN A 68 -9.94 -7.12 2.29
CA ASN A 68 -8.56 -7.00 1.83
C ASN A 68 -8.30 -7.73 0.51
N ARG A 69 -9.32 -8.09 -0.24
CA ARG A 69 -9.17 -8.85 -1.51
C ARG A 69 -8.38 -8.05 -2.56
N ALA A 70 -8.56 -6.73 -2.63
CA ALA A 70 -7.77 -5.87 -3.51
C ALA A 70 -6.27 -5.97 -3.18
N TRP A 71 -5.90 -5.96 -1.89
CA TRP A 71 -4.53 -6.14 -1.42
C TRP A 71 -3.97 -7.52 -1.76
N MET A 72 -4.75 -8.58 -1.56
CA MET A 72 -4.32 -9.94 -1.91
C MET A 72 -3.99 -10.03 -3.40
N LEU A 73 -4.86 -9.50 -4.26
CA LEU A 73 -4.63 -9.51 -5.70
C LEU A 73 -3.41 -8.67 -6.10
N TYR A 74 -3.19 -7.52 -5.47
CA TYR A 74 -2.01 -6.70 -5.67
C TYR A 74 -0.72 -7.44 -5.27
N TRP A 75 -0.67 -8.00 -4.06
CA TRP A 75 0.51 -8.72 -3.60
C TRP A 75 0.83 -9.92 -4.50
N ILE A 76 -0.18 -10.67 -4.91
CA ILE A 76 0.01 -11.83 -5.79
C ILE A 76 0.51 -11.38 -7.17
N ALA A 77 -0.14 -10.40 -7.80
CA ALA A 77 0.24 -9.91 -9.12
C ALA A 77 1.66 -9.33 -9.12
N HIS A 78 1.99 -8.49 -8.12
CA HIS A 78 3.28 -7.87 -7.99
C HIS A 78 4.39 -8.90 -7.71
N SER A 79 4.15 -9.85 -6.80
CA SER A 79 5.12 -10.90 -6.52
C SER A 79 5.39 -11.78 -7.74
N LEU A 80 4.35 -12.14 -8.50
CA LEU A 80 4.52 -12.92 -9.73
C LEU A 80 5.26 -12.14 -10.82
N ASP A 81 5.05 -10.82 -10.91
CA ASP A 81 5.78 -9.97 -11.84
C ASP A 81 7.27 -9.90 -11.47
N LEU A 82 7.60 -9.68 -10.20
CA LEU A 82 8.98 -9.69 -9.69
C LEU A 82 9.67 -11.05 -9.91
N LEU A 83 8.95 -12.14 -9.76
CA LEU A 83 9.45 -13.52 -10.05
C LEU A 83 9.50 -13.81 -11.56
N ARG A 84 9.22 -12.83 -12.44
CA ARG A 84 9.20 -12.98 -13.90
C ARG A 84 8.23 -14.07 -14.40
N ALA A 85 7.17 -14.29 -13.65
CA ALA A 85 6.10 -15.24 -13.94
C ALA A 85 4.71 -14.56 -14.01
N PRO A 86 4.56 -13.44 -14.78
CA PRO A 86 3.36 -12.63 -14.78
C PRO A 86 2.12 -13.43 -15.15
N LEU A 87 0.97 -12.97 -14.68
CA LEU A 87 -0.33 -13.54 -15.03
C LEU A 87 -0.62 -13.30 -16.51
N ARG A 88 -1.16 -14.32 -17.18
CA ARG A 88 -1.51 -14.27 -18.62
C ARG A 88 -2.85 -14.96 -18.87
N GLY A 89 -3.42 -14.73 -20.06
CA GLY A 89 -4.62 -15.40 -20.56
C GLY A 89 -5.83 -15.26 -19.62
N ALA A 90 -6.62 -16.30 -19.54
CA ALA A 90 -7.88 -16.33 -18.80
C ALA A 90 -7.72 -15.98 -17.32
N LEU A 91 -6.60 -16.35 -16.69
CA LEU A 91 -6.34 -16.04 -15.28
C LEU A 91 -6.12 -14.54 -15.07
N ARG A 92 -5.34 -13.88 -15.97
CA ARG A 92 -5.17 -12.42 -15.96
C ARG A 92 -6.49 -11.71 -16.13
N ALA A 93 -7.28 -12.08 -17.16
CA ALA A 93 -8.58 -11.50 -17.44
C ALA A 93 -9.54 -11.63 -16.24
N ARG A 94 -9.57 -12.79 -15.59
CA ARG A 94 -10.39 -13.02 -14.39
C ARG A 94 -9.98 -12.09 -13.23
N VAL A 95 -8.68 -11.92 -12.98
CA VAL A 95 -8.19 -11.03 -11.92
C VAL A 95 -8.56 -9.57 -12.22
N ILE A 96 -8.38 -9.11 -13.47
CA ILE A 96 -8.80 -7.77 -13.90
C ILE A 96 -10.30 -7.58 -13.69
N SER A 97 -11.14 -8.49 -14.19
CA SER A 97 -12.59 -8.43 -14.02
C SER A 97 -12.99 -8.40 -12.56
N THR A 98 -12.34 -9.20 -11.71
CA THR A 98 -12.60 -9.22 -10.27
C THR A 98 -12.29 -7.87 -9.63
N LEU A 99 -11.14 -7.26 -9.94
CA LEU A 99 -10.77 -5.95 -9.41
C LEU A 99 -11.74 -4.87 -9.85
N LEU A 100 -12.15 -4.85 -11.12
CA LEU A 100 -13.09 -3.85 -11.64
C LEU A 100 -14.47 -3.92 -10.95
N HIS A 101 -14.89 -5.10 -10.49
CA HIS A 101 -16.12 -5.24 -9.69
C HIS A 101 -16.01 -4.65 -8.28
N PHE A 102 -14.81 -4.30 -7.82
CA PHE A 102 -14.61 -3.64 -6.52
C PHE A 102 -14.71 -2.11 -6.64
N GLN A 103 -14.75 -1.56 -7.85
CA GLN A 103 -14.92 -0.13 -8.04
C GLN A 103 -16.35 0.28 -7.66
N SER A 104 -16.45 1.26 -6.77
CA SER A 104 -17.72 1.87 -6.41
C SER A 104 -18.25 2.73 -7.57
N PRO A 105 -19.57 2.77 -7.80
CA PRO A 105 -20.17 3.70 -8.75
C PRO A 105 -19.88 5.18 -8.45
N HIS A 106 -19.51 5.46 -7.22
CA HIS A 106 -19.17 6.83 -6.76
C HIS A 106 -17.68 7.13 -6.83
N GLY A 107 -16.86 6.28 -7.45
CA GLY A 107 -15.40 6.34 -7.49
C GLY A 107 -14.77 5.42 -6.44
N GLY A 108 -13.46 5.37 -6.35
CA GLY A 108 -12.73 4.53 -5.42
C GLY A 108 -12.99 3.02 -5.57
N PHE A 109 -12.16 2.23 -4.92
CA PHE A 109 -12.32 0.79 -4.85
C PHE A 109 -12.51 0.35 -3.40
N GLY A 110 -13.46 -0.56 -3.16
CA GLY A 110 -13.58 -1.26 -1.90
C GLY A 110 -12.56 -2.39 -1.76
N GLY A 111 -12.53 -3.03 -0.61
CA GLY A 111 -11.73 -4.23 -0.38
C GLY A 111 -12.29 -5.49 -1.04
N GLY A 112 -13.57 -5.43 -1.47
CA GLY A 112 -14.31 -6.46 -2.17
C GLY A 112 -15.54 -5.88 -2.87
N PRO A 113 -16.38 -6.71 -3.54
CA PRO A 113 -17.55 -6.25 -4.27
C PRO A 113 -18.57 -5.61 -3.32
N ALA A 114 -19.22 -4.54 -3.79
CA ALA A 114 -20.24 -3.77 -3.05
C ALA A 114 -19.78 -3.18 -1.70
N GLN A 115 -18.47 -3.13 -1.46
CA GLN A 115 -17.91 -2.43 -0.31
C GLN A 115 -17.65 -0.96 -0.63
N MET A 116 -17.66 -0.13 0.41
CA MET A 116 -17.37 1.30 0.31
C MET A 116 -15.96 1.53 -0.22
N GLY A 117 -15.79 2.56 -1.08
CA GLY A 117 -14.46 2.97 -1.55
C GLY A 117 -13.57 3.42 -0.39
N HIS A 118 -12.36 2.89 -0.35
CA HIS A 118 -11.35 3.18 0.67
C HIS A 118 -10.00 3.43 0.00
N LEU A 119 -9.27 4.48 0.37
CA LEU A 119 -8.04 4.88 -0.31
C LEU A 119 -6.98 3.78 -0.33
N MET A 120 -6.84 3.01 0.76
CA MET A 120 -5.86 1.91 0.81
C MET A 120 -6.22 0.79 -0.18
N SER A 121 -7.51 0.39 -0.23
CA SER A 121 -7.98 -0.61 -1.20
C SER A 121 -7.92 -0.10 -2.63
N THR A 122 -8.21 1.19 -2.83
CA THR A 122 -8.08 1.86 -4.13
C THR A 122 -6.64 1.85 -4.63
N TYR A 123 -5.68 2.18 -3.76
CA TYR A 123 -4.26 2.10 -4.10
C TYR A 123 -3.87 0.69 -4.53
N ALA A 124 -4.25 -0.33 -3.76
CA ALA A 124 -3.94 -1.71 -4.09
C ALA A 124 -4.56 -2.15 -5.43
N ALA A 125 -5.83 -1.79 -5.67
CA ALA A 125 -6.53 -2.12 -6.92
C ALA A 125 -5.89 -1.43 -8.12
N VAL A 126 -5.59 -0.13 -8.03
CA VAL A 126 -4.96 0.64 -9.11
C VAL A 126 -3.56 0.10 -9.43
N CYS A 127 -2.74 -0.17 -8.41
CA CYS A 127 -1.42 -0.77 -8.60
C CYS A 127 -1.50 -2.17 -9.24
N ALA A 128 -2.44 -3.01 -8.81
CA ALA A 128 -2.66 -4.32 -9.42
C ALA A 128 -3.07 -4.20 -10.88
N LEU A 129 -4.02 -3.30 -11.18
CA LEU A 129 -4.46 -3.06 -12.56
C LEU A 129 -3.36 -2.47 -13.43
N ALA A 130 -2.46 -1.64 -12.88
CA ALA A 130 -1.29 -1.14 -13.58
C ALA A 130 -0.32 -2.28 -13.99
N ILE A 131 -0.10 -3.24 -13.11
CA ILE A 131 0.74 -4.41 -13.38
C ILE A 131 0.08 -5.33 -14.42
N LEU A 132 -1.22 -5.57 -14.27
CA LEU A 132 -1.98 -6.50 -15.10
C LEU A 132 -2.39 -5.90 -16.43
N GLY A 133 -2.71 -4.61 -16.46
CA GLY A 133 -3.25 -3.88 -17.60
C GLY A 133 -2.22 -3.10 -18.41
N GLY A 134 -0.93 -3.39 -18.26
CA GLY A 134 0.16 -2.65 -18.92
C GLY A 134 -0.03 -2.45 -20.42
N PRO A 135 0.51 -1.37 -21.00
CA PRO A 135 0.37 -1.05 -22.42
C PRO A 135 0.93 -2.18 -23.28
N GLY A 136 0.17 -2.60 -24.29
CA GLY A 136 0.61 -3.52 -25.32
C GLY A 136 0.45 -5.01 -25.01
N GLY A 137 -0.25 -5.38 -23.94
CA GLY A 137 -0.75 -6.74 -23.81
C GLY A 137 -1.91 -6.95 -24.77
N ALA A 138 -1.64 -7.31 -26.04
CA ALA A 138 -2.71 -7.76 -26.92
C ALA A 138 -3.51 -8.84 -26.20
N PRO A 139 -4.87 -8.73 -26.12
CA PRO A 139 -5.66 -9.74 -25.48
C PRO A 139 -5.42 -11.07 -26.17
N THR A 140 -5.23 -12.11 -25.39
CA THR A 140 -5.21 -13.46 -25.93
C THR A 140 -6.62 -13.84 -26.38
N GLY A 141 -6.76 -14.87 -27.20
CA GLY A 141 -8.07 -15.36 -27.60
C GLY A 141 -9.01 -15.70 -26.43
N ASP A 142 -8.45 -15.97 -25.24
CA ASP A 142 -9.20 -16.20 -24.02
C ASP A 142 -9.67 -14.90 -23.37
N ASP A 143 -8.93 -13.82 -23.47
CA ASP A 143 -9.34 -12.49 -22.99
C ASP A 143 -10.59 -12.00 -23.76
N VAL A 144 -10.64 -12.22 -25.07
CA VAL A 144 -11.79 -11.88 -25.93
C VAL A 144 -13.05 -12.66 -25.55
N ARG A 145 -12.92 -13.96 -25.24
CA ARG A 145 -14.04 -14.80 -24.79
C ARG A 145 -14.63 -14.37 -23.46
N LEU A 146 -13.85 -13.71 -22.62
CA LEU A 146 -14.27 -13.19 -21.31
C LEU A 146 -14.83 -11.76 -21.39
N GLY A 147 -14.96 -11.19 -22.60
CA GLY A 147 -15.48 -9.84 -22.79
C GLY A 147 -14.52 -8.73 -22.41
N VAL A 148 -13.25 -9.04 -22.22
CA VAL A 148 -12.20 -8.05 -22.04
C VAL A 148 -11.89 -7.47 -23.42
N HIS A 149 -12.37 -6.26 -23.70
CA HIS A 149 -12.20 -5.60 -24.97
C HIS A 149 -10.72 -5.28 -25.24
N GLU A 150 -10.30 -5.44 -26.50
CA GLU A 150 -8.91 -5.26 -26.98
C GLU A 150 -8.28 -3.91 -26.61
N GLU A 151 -9.10 -2.87 -26.44
CA GLU A 151 -8.65 -1.49 -26.21
C GLU A 151 -8.68 -1.05 -24.73
N ARG A 152 -9.23 -1.89 -23.84
CA ARG A 152 -9.39 -1.56 -22.43
C ARG A 152 -8.79 -2.65 -21.56
N GLY A 153 -7.46 -2.64 -21.43
CA GLY A 153 -6.82 -3.32 -20.29
C GLY A 153 -7.43 -2.83 -18.99
N GLY A 154 -7.33 -3.61 -17.92
CA GLY A 154 -7.90 -3.22 -16.61
C GLY A 154 -7.56 -1.79 -16.17
N TRP A 155 -6.42 -1.30 -16.56
CA TRP A 155 -5.96 0.07 -16.39
C TRP A 155 -6.85 1.12 -17.10
N ASP A 156 -7.22 0.87 -18.36
CA ASP A 156 -8.02 1.81 -19.15
C ASP A 156 -9.51 1.75 -18.80
N ALA A 157 -9.95 0.68 -18.15
CA ALA A 157 -11.33 0.52 -17.71
C ALA A 157 -11.65 1.27 -16.40
N ILE A 158 -10.64 1.82 -15.71
CA ILE A 158 -10.86 2.62 -14.51
C ILE A 158 -11.59 3.92 -14.89
N ASP A 159 -12.72 4.19 -14.24
CA ASP A 159 -13.42 5.48 -14.36
C ASP A 159 -12.61 6.56 -13.63
N ARG A 160 -11.78 7.27 -14.40
CA ARG A 160 -10.89 8.32 -13.88
C ARG A 160 -11.65 9.56 -13.40
N ALA A 161 -12.76 9.90 -14.05
CA ALA A 161 -13.56 11.05 -13.65
C ALA A 161 -14.22 10.80 -12.28
N ALA A 162 -14.93 9.69 -12.14
CA ALA A 162 -15.50 9.29 -10.86
C ALA A 162 -14.44 9.14 -9.76
N MET A 163 -13.24 8.68 -10.10
CA MET A 163 -12.10 8.57 -9.17
C MET A 163 -11.64 9.94 -8.69
N TYR A 164 -11.48 10.90 -9.60
CA TYR A 164 -11.08 12.26 -9.27
C TYR A 164 -12.11 12.94 -8.36
N ASP A 165 -13.39 12.89 -8.75
CA ASP A 165 -14.48 13.48 -7.97
C ASP A 165 -14.58 12.87 -6.56
N TRP A 166 -14.37 11.57 -6.46
CA TRP A 166 -14.33 10.88 -5.18
C TRP A 166 -13.16 11.35 -4.31
N MET A 167 -11.94 11.44 -4.85
CA MET A 167 -10.79 11.95 -4.11
C MET A 167 -10.98 13.41 -3.67
N MET A 168 -11.62 14.25 -4.49
CA MET A 168 -11.96 15.62 -4.13
C MET A 168 -12.97 15.70 -2.96
N ARG A 169 -13.90 14.73 -2.85
CA ARG A 169 -14.79 14.65 -1.67
C ARG A 169 -14.05 14.24 -0.39
N LEU A 170 -12.97 13.49 -0.51
CA LEU A 170 -12.15 13.11 0.65
C LEU A 170 -11.18 14.20 1.09
N LYS A 171 -10.88 15.17 0.21
CA LYS A 171 -9.93 16.25 0.48
C LYS A 171 -10.42 17.17 1.58
N GLN A 172 -9.49 17.54 2.47
CA GLN A 172 -9.74 18.47 3.56
C GLN A 172 -9.07 19.84 3.29
N PRO A 173 -9.54 20.92 3.93
CA PRO A 173 -9.00 22.27 3.70
C PRO A 173 -7.52 22.43 4.03
N ASP A 174 -6.99 21.63 4.98
CA ASP A 174 -5.58 21.64 5.37
C ASP A 174 -4.67 20.88 4.40
N GLY A 175 -5.24 20.25 3.37
CA GLY A 175 -4.52 19.45 2.37
C GLY A 175 -4.41 17.96 2.70
N SER A 176 -4.98 17.53 3.83
CA SER A 176 -5.11 16.11 4.17
C SER A 176 -6.25 15.43 3.42
N PHE A 177 -6.36 14.12 3.59
CA PHE A 177 -7.44 13.31 3.00
C PHE A 177 -8.01 12.35 4.04
N LEU A 178 -9.33 12.19 4.03
CA LEU A 178 -10.00 11.09 4.72
C LEU A 178 -9.65 9.77 4.02
N VAL A 179 -9.50 8.68 4.78
CA VAL A 179 -9.24 7.35 4.20
C VAL A 179 -10.45 6.80 3.42
N HIS A 180 -11.65 7.21 3.80
CA HIS A 180 -12.93 7.00 3.13
C HIS A 180 -13.93 8.09 3.55
N GLU A 181 -15.10 8.18 2.94
CA GLU A 181 -16.14 9.12 3.35
C GLU A 181 -16.52 8.88 4.82
N GLN A 182 -16.44 9.93 5.64
CA GLN A 182 -16.65 9.90 7.09
C GLN A 182 -15.58 9.11 7.88
N GLY A 183 -14.44 8.80 7.25
CA GLY A 183 -13.31 8.13 7.89
C GLY A 183 -12.36 9.09 8.59
N GLU A 184 -11.30 8.53 9.12
CA GLU A 184 -10.21 9.28 9.75
C GLU A 184 -9.29 9.94 8.71
N ILE A 185 -8.52 10.93 9.17
CA ILE A 185 -7.38 11.49 8.45
C ILE A 185 -6.14 10.64 8.78
N ASP A 186 -5.37 10.28 7.75
CA ASP A 186 -4.13 9.54 7.91
C ASP A 186 -3.15 9.95 6.80
N VAL A 187 -1.89 10.17 7.14
CA VAL A 187 -0.84 10.51 6.16
C VAL A 187 -0.68 9.44 5.07
N ARG A 188 -1.02 8.19 5.36
CA ARG A 188 -1.06 7.11 4.35
C ARG A 188 -2.12 7.36 3.28
N ALA A 189 -3.27 7.93 3.65
CA ALA A 189 -4.30 8.34 2.70
C ALA A 189 -3.74 9.35 1.69
N THR A 190 -2.99 10.32 2.18
CA THR A 190 -2.28 11.30 1.35
C THR A 190 -1.34 10.64 0.35
N TYR A 191 -0.52 9.69 0.80
CA TYR A 191 0.33 8.91 -0.09
C TYR A 191 -0.49 8.18 -1.17
N CYS A 192 -1.57 7.51 -0.78
CA CYS A 192 -2.44 6.81 -1.72
C CYS A 192 -3.03 7.74 -2.78
N VAL A 193 -3.53 8.92 -2.39
CA VAL A 193 -4.06 9.91 -3.35
C VAL A 193 -2.99 10.38 -4.32
N VAL A 194 -1.80 10.75 -3.83
CA VAL A 194 -0.72 11.19 -4.70
C VAL A 194 -0.33 10.08 -5.68
N ALA A 195 -0.11 8.86 -5.19
CA ALA A 195 0.28 7.74 -6.02
C ALA A 195 -0.80 7.39 -7.08
N ILE A 196 -2.07 7.29 -6.67
CA ILE A 196 -3.18 7.00 -7.56
C ILE A 196 -3.33 8.08 -8.63
N SER A 197 -3.34 9.37 -8.23
CA SER A 197 -3.55 10.48 -9.14
C SER A 197 -2.42 10.62 -10.15
N MET A 198 -1.18 10.39 -9.74
CA MET A 198 -0.02 10.39 -10.65
C MET A 198 -0.08 9.20 -11.61
N LEU A 199 -0.34 8.00 -11.13
CA LEU A 199 -0.47 6.81 -11.94
C LEU A 199 -1.59 6.94 -12.98
N LEU A 200 -2.73 7.49 -12.61
CA LEU A 200 -3.89 7.65 -13.50
C LEU A 200 -3.81 8.89 -14.40
N GLY A 201 -2.81 9.76 -14.21
CA GLY A 201 -2.68 11.01 -14.95
C GLY A 201 -3.79 12.01 -14.65
N ILE A 202 -4.34 12.00 -13.43
CA ILE A 202 -5.41 12.88 -12.96
C ILE A 202 -4.98 13.82 -11.83
N ALA A 203 -3.69 13.90 -11.55
CA ALA A 203 -3.15 14.85 -10.58
C ALA A 203 -3.35 16.29 -11.08
N THR A 204 -3.93 17.14 -10.23
CA THR A 204 -4.13 18.58 -10.50
C THR A 204 -3.59 19.40 -9.34
N ASP A 205 -3.27 20.66 -9.60
CA ASP A 205 -2.85 21.59 -8.55
C ASP A 205 -3.95 21.74 -7.47
N GLU A 206 -5.23 21.65 -7.86
CA GLU A 206 -6.35 21.71 -6.94
C GLU A 206 -6.39 20.48 -6.01
N LEU A 207 -6.27 19.27 -6.58
CA LEU A 207 -6.24 18.04 -5.80
C LEU A 207 -5.06 18.02 -4.82
N LEU A 208 -3.89 18.51 -5.23
CA LEU A 208 -2.66 18.47 -4.43
C LEU A 208 -2.40 19.75 -3.63
N HIS A 209 -3.33 20.71 -3.65
CA HIS A 209 -3.18 21.96 -2.89
C HIS A 209 -3.02 21.68 -1.39
N ASN A 210 -2.04 22.33 -0.77
CA ASN A 210 -1.66 22.19 0.66
C ASN A 210 -1.18 20.79 1.11
N THR A 211 -1.21 19.76 0.24
CA THR A 211 -0.84 18.39 0.61
C THR A 211 0.59 18.30 1.17
N GLY A 212 1.55 18.99 0.56
CA GLY A 212 2.92 19.03 1.06
C GLY A 212 3.06 19.72 2.42
N ALA A 213 2.23 20.74 2.70
CA ALA A 213 2.20 21.40 3.99
C ALA A 213 1.65 20.46 5.08
N PHE A 214 0.58 19.72 4.78
CA PHE A 214 0.03 18.70 5.69
C PHE A 214 1.07 17.61 5.99
N VAL A 215 1.70 17.01 4.98
CA VAL A 215 2.73 15.97 5.21
C VAL A 215 3.86 16.49 6.09
N ARG A 216 4.34 17.71 5.83
CA ARG A 216 5.38 18.33 6.66
C ARG A 216 4.93 18.52 8.11
N SER A 217 3.67 18.86 8.35
CA SER A 217 3.12 19.03 9.71
C SER A 217 2.99 17.70 10.47
N CYS A 218 3.01 16.56 9.77
CA CYS A 218 3.01 15.23 10.38
C CYS A 218 4.41 14.78 10.83
N GLN A 219 5.47 15.52 10.48
CA GLN A 219 6.83 15.14 10.88
C GLN A 219 7.03 15.35 12.39
N THR A 220 7.55 14.33 13.06
CA THR A 220 7.86 14.37 14.49
C THR A 220 9.29 14.86 14.73
N TYR A 221 9.61 15.17 15.98
CA TYR A 221 10.95 15.66 16.36
C TYR A 221 12.06 14.63 16.12
N GLU A 222 11.74 13.33 16.10
CA GLU A 222 12.68 12.26 15.76
C GLU A 222 12.94 12.13 14.26
N GLY A 223 12.24 12.90 13.43
CA GLY A 223 12.34 12.88 11.98
C GLY A 223 11.41 11.86 11.29
N GLY A 224 10.66 11.05 12.05
CA GLY A 224 9.60 10.19 11.52
C GLY A 224 8.33 10.99 11.18
N PHE A 225 7.31 10.30 10.66
CA PHE A 225 6.01 10.90 10.36
C PHE A 225 4.91 10.22 11.16
N ALA A 226 4.12 11.01 11.88
CA ALA A 226 2.91 10.57 12.54
C ALA A 226 1.76 10.37 11.53
N ALA A 227 0.74 9.64 11.91
CA ALA A 227 -0.45 9.44 11.07
C ALA A 227 -1.21 10.75 10.80
N GLN A 228 -1.16 11.69 11.75
CA GLN A 228 -1.80 13.00 11.69
C GLN A 228 -0.84 14.07 12.20
N SER A 229 -1.08 15.33 11.81
CA SER A 229 -0.40 16.46 12.45
C SER A 229 -0.74 16.47 13.95
N ALA A 230 0.28 16.72 14.79
CA ALA A 230 -0.01 16.99 16.19
C ALA A 230 -1.00 18.15 16.29
N PRO A 231 -2.10 18.02 17.05
CA PRO A 231 -2.95 19.16 17.30
C PRO A 231 -2.07 20.27 17.88
N SER A 232 -2.18 21.47 17.34
CA SER A 232 -1.54 22.65 17.93
C SER A 232 -2.25 23.01 19.25
N TYR A 233 -2.13 22.13 20.23
CA TYR A 233 -2.48 22.51 21.59
C TYR A 233 -1.37 23.47 22.05
N THR A 234 -1.68 24.73 22.06
CA THR A 234 -0.96 25.65 22.91
C THR A 234 -1.07 25.10 24.33
N LEU A 235 0.05 24.61 24.85
CA LEU A 235 0.22 24.00 26.18
C LEU A 235 -0.24 24.91 27.34
N GLN A 236 -0.90 26.04 27.05
CA GLN A 236 -1.23 27.10 28.02
C GLN A 236 -2.63 27.07 28.59
N GLU A 237 -3.58 26.34 28.03
CA GLU A 237 -4.96 26.57 28.49
C GLU A 237 -5.67 25.44 29.23
N HIS A 238 -5.22 24.17 29.22
CA HIS A 238 -6.06 23.14 29.84
C HIS A 238 -5.36 22.03 30.62
N GLY A 239 -4.07 22.09 30.94
CA GLY A 239 -3.44 21.09 31.86
C GLY A 239 -3.60 19.61 31.44
N ILE A 240 -4.08 19.36 30.23
CA ILE A 240 -4.24 18.03 29.67
C ILE A 240 -2.93 17.69 28.96
N VAL A 241 -2.15 16.79 29.55
CA VAL A 241 -1.06 16.13 28.83
C VAL A 241 -1.70 15.46 27.60
N PRO A 242 -1.34 15.84 26.37
CA PRO A 242 -1.86 15.15 25.21
C PRO A 242 -1.53 13.66 25.39
N ALA A 243 -2.52 12.80 25.26
CA ALA A 243 -2.22 11.39 25.02
C ALA A 243 -1.22 11.38 23.87
N ALA A 244 -0.03 10.83 24.13
CA ALA A 244 1.00 10.76 23.13
C ALA A 244 0.36 10.25 21.84
N PRO A 245 0.50 10.95 20.70
CA PRO A 245 -0.01 10.42 19.46
C PRO A 245 0.51 9.00 19.39
N VAL A 246 -0.38 8.05 19.11
CA VAL A 246 0.04 6.67 18.87
C VAL A 246 0.98 6.77 17.68
N ALA A 247 2.26 6.90 17.97
CA ALA A 247 3.28 6.95 16.96
C ALA A 247 3.24 5.57 16.29
N VAL A 248 2.51 5.49 15.20
CA VAL A 248 2.76 4.43 14.24
C VAL A 248 4.11 4.79 13.65
N SER A 249 5.14 4.36 14.33
CA SER A 249 6.51 4.59 13.94
C SER A 249 6.76 3.82 12.65
N TYR A 250 6.53 4.48 11.51
CA TYR A 250 7.09 4.04 10.23
C TYR A 250 8.58 4.36 10.20
N THR A 251 9.34 3.77 11.13
CA THR A 251 10.78 3.95 11.24
C THR A 251 11.56 3.50 10.00
N HIS A 252 10.91 2.85 9.05
CA HIS A 252 11.53 2.41 7.80
C HIS A 252 11.40 3.40 6.63
N LEU A 253 10.73 4.53 6.83
CA LEU A 253 10.65 5.60 5.82
C LEU A 253 11.64 6.74 6.08
N THR A 254 12.63 6.57 6.95
CA THR A 254 13.75 7.49 6.99
C THR A 254 14.54 7.33 5.70
N LEU A 255 14.27 8.21 4.74
CA LEU A 255 15.19 8.44 3.64
C LEU A 255 16.55 8.78 4.26
N PRO A 256 17.65 8.12 3.84
CA PRO A 256 18.97 8.50 4.30
C PRO A 256 19.22 9.94 3.83
N THR A 257 19.09 10.88 4.73
CA THR A 257 19.61 12.22 4.53
C THR A 257 21.13 12.08 4.47
N LYS A 258 21.69 12.07 3.28
CA LYS A 258 23.11 12.34 3.12
C LYS A 258 23.35 13.78 3.55
N ALA A 259 24.09 13.92 4.65
CA ALA A 259 24.80 15.15 4.95
C ALA A 259 25.82 15.42 3.85
#